data_b5d87b61d4294cb9af9dd329963d6364
#
_entry.id   b5d87b61d4294cb9af9dd329963d6364
#
_cell.length_a   1.000
_cell.length_b   1.000
_cell.length_c   1.000
_cell.angle_alpha   90.00
_cell.angle_beta   90.00
_cell.angle_gamma   90.00
#
_symmetry.space_group_name_H-M   'P 1'
#
loop_
_entity.id
_entity.type
_entity.pdbx_description
1 polymer ?
#
loop_
_entity_poly.entity_id
_entity_poly.type
_entity_poly.pdbx_seq_one_letter_code
_entity_poly.pdbx_strand_id
1 'polypeptide(L)'
;MKIAMANDHAGLPLKLEIKTWLTSQGHEVVDFGTHTTDAADLPDYVAPAALALSKGEVDRAILVDGVGYGSAMIANKFSGVFAAVCQDSFCAELARSHSDTNALCLGGKIIGAAIAMEIVRVWMTTDWLGLTDAKYARRVQKVIAIDKQHCC
;
A
#
# COMPACT_ATOMS: atom_id res chain seq x y z
N MET A 1 12.40 5.01 -5.89
CA MET A 1 10.96 5.05 -6.22
C MET A 1 10.31 6.21 -5.48
N LYS A 2 9.20 6.69 -6.01
CA LYS A 2 8.37 7.70 -5.36
C LYS A 2 7.17 7.00 -4.71
N ILE A 3 7.02 7.12 -3.39
CA ILE A 3 6.08 6.35 -2.59
C ILE A 3 5.06 7.30 -1.95
N ALA A 4 3.76 7.09 -2.20
CA ALA A 4 2.72 7.76 -1.43
C ALA A 4 2.59 7.13 -0.05
N MET A 5 2.43 7.94 0.98
CA MET A 5 2.05 7.46 2.31
C MET A 5 0.81 8.19 2.79
N ALA A 6 -0.11 7.46 3.43
CA ALA A 6 -1.25 8.05 4.11
C ALA A 6 -1.58 7.25 5.38
N ASN A 7 -2.21 7.93 6.32
CA ASN A 7 -2.64 7.35 7.59
C ASN A 7 -3.78 8.16 8.20
N ASP A 8 -4.53 7.53 9.08
CA ASP A 8 -5.33 8.23 10.10
C ASP A 8 -4.52 8.42 11.40
N HIS A 9 -5.16 8.94 12.44
CA HIS A 9 -4.53 9.14 13.74
C HIS A 9 -3.99 7.84 14.37
N ALA A 10 -4.63 6.69 14.12
CA ALA A 10 -4.20 5.39 14.67
C ALA A 10 -2.93 4.86 13.98
N GLY A 11 -2.73 5.19 12.70
CA GLY A 11 -1.57 4.78 11.92
C GLY A 11 -0.36 5.70 12.06
N LEU A 12 -0.49 6.86 12.68
CA LEU A 12 0.56 7.88 12.70
C LEU A 12 1.91 7.40 13.24
N PRO A 13 2.00 6.73 14.42
CA PRO A 13 3.30 6.29 14.93
C PRO A 13 4.03 5.36 13.97
N LEU A 14 3.32 4.35 13.45
CA LEU A 14 3.89 3.38 12.52
C LEU A 14 4.28 4.02 11.18
N LYS A 15 3.47 4.95 10.65
CA LYS A 15 3.80 5.69 9.44
C LYS A 15 5.14 6.42 9.58
N LEU A 16 5.40 7.07 10.71
CA LEU A 16 6.64 7.82 10.92
C LEU A 16 7.89 6.93 10.89
N GLU A 17 7.82 5.74 11.49
CA GLU A 17 8.90 4.76 11.44
C GLU A 17 9.16 4.29 10.01
N ILE A 18 8.10 3.91 9.29
CA ILE A 18 8.18 3.47 7.88
C ILE A 18 8.75 4.58 7.00
N LYS A 19 8.27 5.81 7.17
CA LYS A 19 8.75 6.98 6.40
C LYS A 19 10.25 7.20 6.59
N THR A 20 10.72 7.11 7.84
CA THR A 20 12.14 7.23 8.16
C THR A 20 12.96 6.15 7.46
N TRP A 21 12.52 4.92 7.50
CA TRP A 21 13.19 3.82 6.82
C TRP A 21 13.21 4.00 5.30
N LEU A 22 12.07 4.29 4.66
CA LEU A 22 11.98 4.51 3.21
C LEU A 22 12.94 5.60 2.74
N THR A 23 13.00 6.71 3.48
CA THR A 23 13.90 7.83 3.17
C THR A 23 15.36 7.40 3.30
N SER A 24 15.71 6.60 4.31
CA SER A 24 17.06 6.06 4.49
C SER A 24 17.48 5.10 3.36
N GLN A 25 16.51 4.46 2.71
CA GLN A 25 16.72 3.59 1.53
C GLN A 25 16.75 4.38 0.21
N GLY A 26 16.70 5.71 0.25
CA GLY A 26 16.76 6.57 -0.94
C GLY A 26 15.44 6.68 -1.71
N HIS A 27 14.31 6.36 -1.08
CA HIS A 27 13.00 6.58 -1.67
C HIS A 27 12.50 8.01 -1.41
N GLU A 28 11.83 8.60 -2.40
CA GLU A 28 11.07 9.84 -2.23
C GLU A 28 9.70 9.50 -1.62
N VAL A 29 9.34 10.16 -0.51
CA VAL A 29 8.05 9.95 0.15
C VAL A 29 7.17 11.17 -0.01
N VAL A 30 5.98 10.97 -0.61
CA VAL A 30 4.89 11.96 -0.67
C VAL A 30 3.88 11.62 0.40
N ASP A 31 3.79 12.46 1.43
CA ASP A 31 2.99 12.21 2.62
C ASP A 31 1.62 12.90 2.52
N PHE A 32 0.57 12.13 2.35
CA PHE A 32 -0.83 12.56 2.32
C PHE A 32 -1.56 12.38 3.66
N GLY A 33 -0.89 11.80 4.67
CA GLY A 33 -1.54 11.42 5.92
C GLY A 33 -1.65 12.56 6.93
N THR A 34 -2.40 12.31 8.03
CA THR A 34 -2.42 13.24 9.16
C THR A 34 -1.07 13.30 9.87
N HIS A 35 -0.81 14.43 10.51
CA HIS A 35 0.38 14.67 11.32
C HIS A 35 0.05 14.84 12.81
N THR A 36 -1.21 14.62 13.19
CA THR A 36 -1.69 14.72 14.58
C THR A 36 -2.34 13.43 15.03
N THR A 37 -2.46 13.26 16.34
CA THR A 37 -3.17 12.14 16.98
C THR A 37 -4.65 12.40 17.17
N ASP A 38 -5.15 13.56 16.74
CA ASP A 38 -6.56 13.90 16.81
C ASP A 38 -7.36 13.00 15.85
N ALA A 39 -8.61 12.71 16.23
CA ALA A 39 -9.48 11.90 15.40
C ALA A 39 -9.60 12.47 13.99
N ALA A 40 -9.37 11.61 13.00
CA ALA A 40 -9.32 11.99 11.60
C ALA A 40 -10.08 10.97 10.74
N ASP A 41 -10.80 11.43 9.75
CA ASP A 41 -11.54 10.59 8.83
C ASP A 41 -10.59 10.01 7.77
N LEU A 42 -10.37 8.71 7.85
CA LEU A 42 -9.43 7.98 6.99
C LEU A 42 -9.58 8.27 5.49
N PRO A 43 -10.81 8.37 4.92
CA PRO A 43 -10.96 8.63 3.49
C PRO A 43 -10.31 9.93 3.01
N ASP A 44 -10.28 10.97 3.84
CA ASP A 44 -9.72 12.27 3.48
C ASP A 44 -8.22 12.23 3.20
N TYR A 45 -7.54 11.22 3.72
CA TYR A 45 -6.09 11.02 3.60
C TYR A 45 -5.73 9.92 2.59
N VAL A 46 -6.46 8.80 2.62
CA VAL A 46 -6.17 7.66 1.74
C VAL A 46 -6.63 7.91 0.31
N ALA A 47 -7.76 8.60 0.10
CA ALA A 47 -8.25 8.85 -1.26
C ALA A 47 -7.28 9.69 -2.11
N PRO A 48 -6.69 10.80 -1.62
CA PRO A 48 -5.68 11.53 -2.38
C PRO A 48 -4.44 10.70 -2.71
N ALA A 49 -3.96 9.87 -1.77
CA ALA A 49 -2.82 8.98 -2.00
C ALA A 49 -3.11 7.92 -3.07
N ALA A 50 -4.29 7.30 -3.01
CA ALA A 50 -4.76 6.32 -3.98
C ALA A 50 -4.97 6.96 -5.37
N LEU A 51 -5.48 8.19 -5.41
CA LEU A 51 -5.63 8.94 -6.66
C LEU A 51 -4.28 9.25 -7.31
N ALA A 52 -3.28 9.66 -6.53
CA ALA A 52 -1.93 9.89 -7.02
C ALA A 52 -1.32 8.60 -7.61
N LEU A 53 -1.54 7.45 -6.96
CA LEU A 53 -1.10 6.15 -7.46
C LEU A 53 -1.86 5.77 -8.75
N SER A 54 -3.18 5.93 -8.79
CA SER A 54 -4.02 5.67 -9.97
C SER A 54 -3.60 6.48 -11.19
N LYS A 55 -3.14 7.73 -10.97
CA LYS A 55 -2.63 8.61 -12.04
C LYS A 55 -1.17 8.37 -12.43
N GLY A 56 -0.46 7.47 -11.74
CA GLY A 56 0.96 7.24 -11.96
C GLY A 56 1.88 8.39 -11.51
N GLU A 57 1.40 9.25 -10.60
CA GLU A 57 2.18 10.33 -10.01
C GLU A 57 3.18 9.82 -8.95
N VAL A 58 2.92 8.60 -8.44
CA VAL A 58 3.77 7.83 -7.54
C VAL A 58 3.84 6.37 -8.02
N ASP A 59 4.92 5.67 -7.65
CA ASP A 59 5.15 4.29 -8.08
C ASP A 59 4.39 3.26 -7.22
N ARG A 60 4.26 3.52 -5.92
CA ARG A 60 3.60 2.64 -4.93
C ARG A 60 2.96 3.47 -3.82
N ALA A 61 2.09 2.84 -3.02
CA ALA A 61 1.54 3.44 -1.81
C ALA A 61 1.72 2.54 -0.58
N ILE A 62 1.91 3.15 0.59
CA ILE A 62 1.87 2.49 1.90
C ILE A 62 0.88 3.24 2.78
N LEU A 63 -0.19 2.56 3.17
CA LEU A 63 -1.35 3.13 3.85
C LEU A 63 -1.49 2.49 5.24
N VAL A 64 -1.60 3.31 6.28
CA VAL A 64 -1.57 2.82 7.67
C VAL A 64 -2.77 3.36 8.44
N ASP A 65 -3.65 2.48 8.86
CA ASP A 65 -4.75 2.80 9.77
C ASP A 65 -4.72 1.88 11.01
N GLY A 66 -5.81 1.79 11.76
CA GLY A 66 -5.86 0.93 12.94
C GLY A 66 -5.69 -0.56 12.63
N VAL A 67 -6.24 -1.05 11.52
CA VAL A 67 -6.30 -2.48 11.14
C VAL A 67 -5.93 -2.76 9.68
N GLY A 68 -5.78 -1.74 8.85
CA GLY A 68 -5.44 -1.84 7.42
C GLY A 68 -6.64 -2.03 6.48
N TYR A 69 -7.78 -2.48 6.98
CA TYR A 69 -8.92 -2.81 6.13
C TYR A 69 -9.60 -1.59 5.53
N GLY A 70 -9.76 -0.50 6.29
CA GLY A 70 -10.33 0.74 5.80
C GLY A 70 -9.50 1.33 4.67
N SER A 71 -8.19 1.35 4.84
CA SER A 71 -7.25 1.79 3.80
C SER A 71 -7.38 0.98 2.52
N ALA A 72 -7.46 -0.36 2.62
CA ALA A 72 -7.60 -1.23 1.45
C ALA A 72 -8.95 -1.04 0.74
N MET A 73 -10.05 -0.89 1.51
CA MET A 73 -11.38 -0.63 0.94
C MET A 73 -11.41 0.66 0.13
N ILE A 74 -10.81 1.73 0.63
CA ILE A 74 -10.77 3.03 -0.04
C ILE A 74 -9.86 2.96 -1.27
N ALA A 75 -8.63 2.45 -1.10
CA ALA A 75 -7.64 2.42 -2.16
C ALA A 75 -8.10 1.60 -3.38
N ASN A 76 -8.74 0.45 -3.16
CA ASN A 76 -9.27 -0.40 -4.23
C ASN A 76 -10.51 0.18 -4.96
N LYS A 77 -10.97 1.40 -4.60
CA LYS A 77 -11.98 2.13 -5.37
C LYS A 77 -11.39 2.95 -6.53
N PHE A 78 -10.07 3.03 -6.62
CA PHE A 78 -9.39 3.80 -7.66
C PHE A 78 -8.84 2.84 -8.72
N SER A 79 -9.12 3.13 -9.99
CA SER A 79 -8.69 2.27 -11.11
C SER A 79 -7.16 2.14 -11.16
N GLY A 80 -6.68 0.92 -11.38
CA GLY A 80 -5.25 0.61 -11.41
C GLY A 80 -4.59 0.52 -10.03
N VAL A 81 -5.35 0.68 -8.93
CA VAL A 81 -4.85 0.48 -7.57
C VAL A 81 -5.21 -0.92 -7.08
N PHE A 82 -4.20 -1.71 -6.75
CA PHE A 82 -4.34 -3.06 -6.20
C PHE A 82 -3.76 -3.09 -4.79
N ALA A 83 -4.63 -2.83 -3.81
CA ALA A 83 -4.27 -2.72 -2.41
C ALA A 83 -4.49 -4.04 -1.67
N ALA A 84 -3.47 -4.47 -0.91
CA ALA A 84 -3.53 -5.64 -0.06
C ALA A 84 -3.22 -5.29 1.40
N VAL A 85 -4.01 -5.86 2.33
CA VAL A 85 -3.68 -5.86 3.76
C VAL A 85 -2.72 -7.02 4.03
N CYS A 86 -1.55 -6.72 4.59
CA CYS A 86 -0.56 -7.74 4.97
C CYS A 86 -0.30 -7.68 6.47
N GLN A 87 -0.39 -8.83 7.13
CA GLN A 87 -0.19 -8.95 8.57
C GLN A 87 1.09 -9.73 8.94
N ASP A 88 1.75 -10.29 7.93
CA ASP A 88 3.02 -10.98 8.02
C ASP A 88 3.82 -10.86 6.71
N SER A 89 5.09 -11.27 6.75
CA SER A 89 5.99 -11.19 5.60
C SER A 89 5.64 -12.16 4.47
N PHE A 90 5.03 -13.30 4.78
CA PHE A 90 4.58 -14.26 3.77
C PHE A 90 3.42 -13.68 2.92
N CYS A 91 2.43 -13.05 3.59
CA CYS A 91 1.37 -12.33 2.89
C CYS A 91 1.93 -11.21 2.00
N ALA A 92 2.91 -10.46 2.51
CA ALA A 92 3.56 -9.37 1.76
C ALA A 92 4.30 -9.88 0.52
N GLU A 93 5.04 -10.98 0.65
CA GLU A 93 5.72 -11.64 -0.47
C GLU A 93 4.72 -12.08 -1.55
N LEU A 94 3.64 -12.77 -1.17
CA LEU A 94 2.65 -13.24 -2.14
C LEU A 94 1.84 -12.11 -2.76
N ALA A 95 1.53 -11.06 -1.99
CA ALA A 95 0.86 -9.88 -2.51
C ALA A 95 1.67 -9.23 -3.66
N ARG A 96 3.00 -9.18 -3.54
CA ARG A 96 3.86 -8.68 -4.60
C ARG A 96 4.10 -9.70 -5.69
N SER A 97 4.61 -10.90 -5.31
CA SER A 97 5.08 -11.88 -6.30
C SER A 97 3.96 -12.44 -7.16
N HIS A 98 2.78 -12.67 -6.60
CA HIS A 98 1.66 -13.28 -7.33
C HIS A 98 0.68 -12.26 -7.91
N SER A 99 0.39 -11.21 -7.16
CA SER A 99 -0.75 -10.31 -7.45
C SER A 99 -0.33 -8.93 -7.95
N ASP A 100 0.96 -8.64 -7.95
CA ASP A 100 1.53 -7.33 -8.36
C ASP A 100 0.86 -6.15 -7.66
N THR A 101 0.56 -6.31 -6.36
CA THR A 101 -0.06 -5.22 -5.60
C THR A 101 0.84 -3.98 -5.57
N ASN A 102 0.26 -2.81 -5.80
CA ASN A 102 0.96 -1.53 -5.79
C ASN A 102 0.64 -0.65 -4.57
N ALA A 103 -0.28 -1.10 -3.71
CA ALA A 103 -0.59 -0.47 -2.44
C ALA A 103 -0.54 -1.51 -1.30
N LEU A 104 0.25 -1.22 -0.26
CA LEU A 104 0.36 -2.00 0.97
C LEU A 104 -0.46 -1.33 2.07
N CYS A 105 -1.35 -2.07 2.73
CA CYS A 105 -2.15 -1.59 3.85
C CYS A 105 -1.74 -2.29 5.14
N LEU A 106 -1.50 -1.51 6.20
CA LEU A 106 -1.01 -1.99 7.49
C LEU A 106 -1.90 -1.53 8.64
N GLY A 107 -2.04 -2.39 9.64
CA GLY A 107 -2.79 -2.11 10.87
C GLY A 107 -1.89 -1.71 12.02
N GLY A 108 -1.77 -0.41 12.31
CA GLY A 108 -0.92 0.12 13.38
C GLY A 108 -1.31 -0.30 14.80
N LYS A 109 -2.53 -0.84 15.00
CA LYS A 109 -3.00 -1.36 16.29
C LYS A 109 -2.89 -2.87 16.45
N ILE A 110 -2.61 -3.61 15.36
CA ILE A 110 -2.65 -5.08 15.36
C ILE A 110 -1.30 -5.73 15.10
N ILE A 111 -0.35 -5.01 14.51
CA ILE A 111 1.01 -5.51 14.28
C ILE A 111 2.03 -4.63 14.99
N GLY A 112 3.02 -5.25 15.63
CA GLY A 112 4.13 -4.52 16.25
C GLY A 112 5.07 -3.91 15.19
N ALA A 113 5.75 -2.84 15.53
CA ALA A 113 6.61 -2.09 14.60
C ALA A 113 7.67 -2.99 13.92
N ALA A 114 8.31 -3.90 14.65
CA ALA A 114 9.32 -4.80 14.09
C ALA A 114 8.75 -5.71 12.99
N ILE A 115 7.54 -6.26 13.19
CA ILE A 115 6.84 -7.08 12.20
C ILE A 115 6.44 -6.21 11.01
N ALA A 116 5.90 -5.03 11.26
CA ALA A 116 5.51 -4.09 10.20
C ALA A 116 6.69 -3.70 9.31
N MET A 117 7.84 -3.43 9.89
CA MET A 117 9.06 -3.09 9.14
C MET A 117 9.54 -4.27 8.28
N GLU A 118 9.44 -5.51 8.78
CA GLU A 118 9.75 -6.70 7.98
C GLU A 118 8.76 -6.88 6.81
N ILE A 119 7.46 -6.66 7.05
CA ILE A 119 6.43 -6.67 6.00
C ILE A 119 6.77 -5.64 4.91
N VAL A 120 7.06 -4.41 5.31
CA VAL A 120 7.43 -3.34 4.37
C VAL A 120 8.67 -3.70 3.57
N ARG A 121 9.73 -4.19 4.24
CA ARG A 121 10.97 -4.60 3.58
C ARG A 121 10.71 -5.68 2.53
N VAL A 122 9.99 -6.75 2.88
CA VAL A 122 9.67 -7.84 1.96
C VAL A 122 8.83 -7.33 0.80
N TRP A 123 7.76 -6.57 1.08
CA TRP A 123 6.88 -6.05 0.03
C TRP A 123 7.60 -5.10 -0.94
N MET A 124 8.53 -4.29 -0.44
CA MET A 124 9.30 -3.33 -1.26
C MET A 124 10.32 -4.02 -2.16
N THR A 125 10.91 -5.15 -1.72
CA THR A 125 12.01 -5.83 -2.41
C THR A 125 11.60 -7.06 -3.21
N THR A 126 10.37 -7.54 -3.07
CA THR A 126 9.89 -8.71 -3.82
C THR A 126 9.53 -8.34 -5.25
N ASP A 127 10.06 -9.11 -6.21
CA ASP A 127 9.75 -8.97 -7.63
C ASP A 127 8.44 -9.68 -7.99
N TRP A 128 7.77 -9.16 -9.01
CA TRP A 128 6.59 -9.79 -9.56
C TRP A 128 6.96 -10.97 -10.46
N LEU A 129 6.42 -12.14 -10.16
CA LEU A 129 6.66 -13.37 -10.93
C LEU A 129 6.04 -13.33 -12.33
N GLY A 130 5.10 -12.44 -12.61
CA GLY A 130 4.54 -12.27 -13.95
C GLY A 130 5.55 -11.82 -15.02
N LEU A 131 6.72 -11.33 -14.60
CA LEU A 131 7.83 -11.02 -15.51
C LEU A 131 8.51 -12.28 -16.08
N THR A 132 8.42 -13.42 -15.37
CA THR A 132 9.10 -14.67 -15.72
C THR A 132 8.16 -15.86 -15.90
N ASP A 133 6.94 -15.80 -15.36
CA ASP A 133 5.92 -16.87 -15.45
C ASP A 133 4.58 -16.29 -15.94
N ALA A 134 4.24 -16.65 -17.18
CA ALA A 134 3.02 -16.22 -17.87
C ALA A 134 1.71 -16.53 -17.11
N LYS A 135 1.73 -17.51 -16.20
CA LYS A 135 0.58 -17.86 -15.35
C LYS A 135 0.18 -16.68 -14.44
N TYR A 136 1.15 -16.02 -13.81
CA TYR A 136 0.88 -14.87 -12.95
C TYR A 136 0.48 -13.65 -13.76
N ALA A 137 1.18 -13.37 -14.86
CA ALA A 137 0.81 -12.29 -15.78
C ALA A 137 -0.65 -12.42 -16.26
N ARG A 138 -1.07 -13.62 -16.71
CA ARG A 138 -2.45 -13.86 -17.16
C ARG A 138 -3.48 -13.59 -16.04
N ARG A 139 -3.19 -13.98 -14.81
CA ARG A 139 -4.10 -13.77 -13.67
C ARG A 139 -4.28 -12.29 -13.35
N VAL A 140 -3.19 -11.54 -13.29
CA VAL A 140 -3.22 -10.09 -13.05
C VAL A 140 -3.93 -9.36 -14.20
N GLN A 141 -3.69 -9.74 -15.46
CA GLN A 141 -4.41 -9.15 -16.60
C GLN A 141 -5.93 -9.35 -16.53
N LYS A 142 -6.41 -10.46 -15.98
CA LYS A 142 -7.85 -10.66 -15.74
C LYS A 142 -8.40 -9.71 -14.66
N VAL A 143 -7.64 -9.44 -13.60
CA VAL A 143 -8.02 -8.44 -12.59
C VAL A 143 -8.06 -7.03 -13.19
N ILE A 144 -7.05 -6.67 -14.00
CA ILE A 144 -7.03 -5.39 -14.72
C ILE A 144 -8.24 -5.25 -15.66
N ALA A 145 -8.65 -6.33 -16.32
CA ALA A 145 -9.82 -6.30 -17.20
C ALA A 145 -11.12 -6.05 -16.42
N ILE A 146 -11.26 -6.64 -15.24
CA ILE A 146 -12.40 -6.40 -14.32
C ILE A 146 -12.38 -4.94 -13.84
N ASP A 147 -11.23 -4.43 -13.42
CA ASP A 147 -11.06 -3.05 -12.99
C ASP A 147 -11.54 -2.07 -14.07
N LYS A 148 -11.09 -2.24 -15.32
CA LYS A 148 -11.50 -1.40 -16.45
C LYS A 148 -12.99 -1.48 -16.79
N GLN A 149 -13.67 -2.55 -16.43
CA GLN A 149 -15.11 -2.70 -16.69
C GLN A 149 -15.98 -2.04 -15.62
N HIS A 150 -15.47 -1.94 -14.38
CA HIS A 150 -16.28 -1.59 -13.21
C HIS A 150 -15.80 -0.36 -12.44
N CYS A 151 -14.56 0.09 -12.66
CA CYS A 151 -14.05 1.34 -12.12
C CYS A 151 -14.19 2.43 -13.21
N CYS A 152 -15.24 3.24 -13.08
CA CYS A 152 -15.49 4.39 -13.96
C CYS A 152 -14.72 5.61 -13.49
#